data_60bd3fc5b1606f788242f9b01e2bc42e
#
_entry.id   60bd3fc5b1606f788242f9b01e2bc42e
#
_cell.length_a   1.000
_cell.length_b   1.000
_cell.length_c   1.000
_cell.angle_alpha   90.00
_cell.angle_beta   90.00
_cell.angle_gamma   90.00
#
_symmetry.space_group_name_H-M   'P 1'
#
loop_
_entity.id
_entity.type
_entity.pdbx_description
1 polymer ?
#
loop_
_entity_poly.entity_id
_entity_poly.type
_entity_poly.pdbx_seq_one_letter_code
_entity_poly.pdbx_strand_id
1 'polypeptide(L)'
;MHTTPYLIVGGGLTADAACKGIREVDAEGRITVVTAEAYPPYSRPPLSKELWKGTEESSIWRGTEKLGVELRLGRRIATLDPAAHRATDDRGEVYAYERLLLATGGRPRRLPFGADEVIYYRTLDDYRRLRALAAAEARFVGIGGGFIGSEIAA
;
A
#
# COMPACT_ATOMS: atom_id res chain seq x y z
N MET A 1 6.44 -23.42 -1.50
CA MET A 1 4.98 -23.21 -1.63
C MET A 1 4.44 -22.85 -0.24
N HIS A 2 3.76 -21.74 -0.14
CA HIS A 2 3.18 -21.22 1.09
C HIS A 2 1.66 -21.45 1.04
N THR A 3 1.08 -22.08 2.08
CA THR A 3 -0.37 -22.37 2.14
C THR A 3 -1.02 -21.52 3.21
N THR A 4 -2.12 -20.84 2.87
CA THR A 4 -2.85 -19.98 3.78
C THR A 4 -4.37 -20.06 3.52
N PRO A 5 -5.23 -20.14 4.55
CA PRO A 5 -6.67 -20.01 4.35
C PRO A 5 -7.07 -18.69 3.69
N TYR A 6 -6.46 -17.59 4.11
CA TYR A 6 -6.78 -16.25 3.62
C TYR A 6 -5.56 -15.58 2.99
N LEU A 7 -5.63 -15.33 1.67
CA LEU A 7 -4.64 -14.54 0.94
C LEU A 7 -5.22 -13.18 0.59
N ILE A 8 -4.52 -12.10 0.99
CA ILE A 8 -4.88 -10.73 0.65
C ILE A 8 -3.77 -10.12 -0.20
N VAL A 9 -4.11 -9.67 -1.40
CA VAL A 9 -3.17 -9.03 -2.33
C VAL A 9 -3.35 -7.52 -2.29
N GLY A 10 -2.36 -6.84 -1.74
CA GLY A 10 -2.34 -5.39 -1.48
C GLY A 10 -2.22 -5.08 0.01
N GLY A 11 -1.52 -3.98 0.36
CA GLY A 11 -1.22 -3.58 1.73
C GLY A 11 -1.81 -2.21 2.12
N GLY A 12 -2.97 -1.87 1.59
CA GLY A 12 -3.65 -0.61 1.91
C GLY A 12 -4.72 -0.73 3.00
N LEU A 13 -5.54 0.32 3.13
CA LEU A 13 -6.64 0.37 4.10
C LEU A 13 -7.64 -0.77 3.96
N THR A 14 -7.91 -1.22 2.72
CA THR A 14 -8.81 -2.35 2.45
C THR A 14 -8.24 -3.66 3.02
N ALA A 15 -6.94 -3.87 2.89
CA ALA A 15 -6.28 -5.05 3.45
C ALA A 15 -6.33 -5.04 4.99
N ASP A 16 -6.04 -3.89 5.63
CA ASP A 16 -6.17 -3.74 7.08
C ASP A 16 -7.60 -4.02 7.57
N ALA A 17 -8.60 -3.42 6.90
CA ALA A 17 -10.01 -3.64 7.25
C ALA A 17 -10.42 -5.11 7.09
N ALA A 18 -9.96 -5.77 6.02
CA ALA A 18 -10.23 -7.19 5.81
C ALA A 18 -9.58 -8.07 6.88
N CYS A 19 -8.33 -7.79 7.27
CA CYS A 19 -7.67 -8.51 8.37
C CYS A 19 -8.47 -8.40 9.68
N LYS A 20 -8.96 -7.19 10.00
CA LYS A 20 -9.80 -6.96 11.18
C LYS A 20 -11.10 -7.74 11.11
N GLY A 21 -11.82 -7.65 9.98
CA GLY A 21 -13.09 -8.38 9.80
C GLY A 21 -12.92 -9.91 9.81
N ILE A 22 -11.81 -10.43 9.27
CA ILE A 22 -11.53 -11.87 9.39
C ILE A 22 -11.32 -12.25 10.85
N ARG A 23 -10.59 -11.47 11.64
CA ARG A 23 -10.34 -11.75 13.06
C ARG A 23 -11.60 -11.72 13.93
N GLU A 24 -12.65 -11.01 13.51
CA GLU A 24 -13.97 -11.03 14.19
C GLU A 24 -14.68 -12.38 14.04
N VAL A 25 -14.43 -13.14 12.97
CA VAL A 25 -15.12 -14.40 12.66
C VAL A 25 -14.19 -15.62 12.70
N ASP A 26 -12.88 -15.41 12.58
CA ASP A 26 -11.85 -16.45 12.64
C ASP A 26 -10.60 -15.88 13.33
N ALA A 27 -10.52 -16.12 14.64
CA ALA A 27 -9.47 -15.58 15.50
C ALA A 27 -8.10 -16.17 15.19
N GLU A 28 -8.01 -17.41 14.70
CA GLU A 28 -6.78 -18.20 14.56
C GLU A 28 -6.36 -18.48 13.13
N GLY A 29 -7.27 -18.39 12.16
CA GLY A 29 -7.00 -18.68 10.76
C GLY A 29 -5.82 -17.86 10.23
N ARG A 30 -4.87 -18.51 9.58
CA ARG A 30 -3.71 -17.83 9.01
C ARG A 30 -4.13 -16.84 7.93
N ILE A 31 -3.71 -15.59 8.08
CA ILE A 31 -3.91 -14.53 7.08
C ILE A 31 -2.53 -14.16 6.52
N THR A 32 -2.37 -14.21 5.21
CA THR A 32 -1.17 -13.74 4.52
C THR A 32 -1.52 -12.54 3.67
N VAL A 33 -0.84 -11.42 3.90
CA VAL A 33 -0.95 -10.19 3.13
C VAL A 33 0.29 -10.03 2.28
N VAL A 34 0.14 -9.98 0.96
CA VAL A 34 1.25 -9.76 0.01
C VAL A 34 1.12 -8.35 -0.57
N THR A 35 2.13 -7.52 -0.37
CA THR A 35 2.12 -6.12 -0.82
C THR A 35 3.41 -5.72 -1.50
N ALA A 36 3.28 -4.91 -2.56
CA ALA A 36 4.43 -4.37 -3.29
C ALA A 36 5.17 -3.26 -2.52
N GLU A 37 4.53 -2.63 -1.54
CA GLU A 37 5.17 -1.64 -0.70
C GLU A 37 6.03 -2.31 0.38
N ALA A 38 7.14 -1.65 0.75
CA ALA A 38 8.08 -2.15 1.77
C ALA A 38 7.58 -1.90 3.20
N TYR A 39 6.35 -1.43 3.35
CA TYR A 39 5.79 -1.00 4.63
C TYR A 39 4.52 -1.77 4.97
N PRO A 40 4.22 -1.96 6.27
CA PRO A 40 2.93 -2.48 6.70
C PRO A 40 1.79 -1.52 6.31
N PRO A 41 0.52 -1.96 6.36
CA PRO A 41 -0.62 -1.11 6.05
C PRO A 41 -0.62 0.20 6.84
N TYR A 42 -0.85 1.32 6.14
CA TYR A 42 -0.88 2.66 6.71
C TYR A 42 -2.00 3.52 6.11
N SER A 43 -2.36 4.60 6.83
CA SER A 43 -3.33 5.60 6.38
C SER A 43 -2.71 6.53 5.35
N ARG A 44 -3.28 6.61 4.14
CA ARG A 44 -2.78 7.50 3.08
C ARG A 44 -3.22 8.96 3.19
N PRO A 45 -4.42 9.31 3.70
CA PRO A 45 -4.84 10.70 3.78
C PRO A 45 -3.86 11.63 4.50
N PRO A 46 -3.19 11.23 5.60
CA PRO A 46 -2.20 12.07 6.26
C PRO A 46 -1.02 12.48 5.40
N LEU A 47 -0.70 11.72 4.34
CA LEU A 47 0.43 12.03 3.46
C LEU A 47 0.33 13.39 2.78
N SER A 48 -0.89 13.88 2.50
CA SER A 48 -1.12 15.22 1.95
C SER A 48 -1.66 16.22 2.96
N LYS A 49 -1.79 15.85 4.24
CA LYS A 49 -2.44 16.65 5.29
C LYS A 49 -1.56 16.79 6.54
N GLU A 50 -1.85 15.95 7.54
CA GLU A 50 -1.31 16.08 8.89
C GLU A 50 0.21 15.97 8.95
N LEU A 51 0.82 15.13 8.11
CA LEU A 51 2.28 14.99 8.06
C LEU A 51 2.99 16.27 7.58
N TRP A 52 2.31 17.10 6.79
CA TRP A 52 2.84 18.41 6.39
C TRP A 52 2.71 19.46 7.50
N LYS A 53 1.86 19.23 8.48
CA LYS A 53 1.64 20.09 9.65
C LYS A 53 2.45 19.68 10.88
N GLY A 54 3.43 18.78 10.71
CA GLY A 54 4.33 18.35 11.79
C GLY A 54 3.84 17.16 12.60
N THR A 55 2.76 16.48 12.19
CA THR A 55 2.37 15.23 12.82
C THR A 55 3.42 14.16 12.55
N GLU A 56 3.76 13.38 13.55
CA GLU A 56 4.76 12.32 13.46
C GLU A 56 4.33 11.21 12.48
N GLU A 57 5.27 10.73 11.67
CA GLU A 57 5.04 9.64 10.71
C GLU A 57 4.54 8.36 11.39
N SER A 58 4.93 8.13 12.64
CA SER A 58 4.47 6.98 13.43
C SER A 58 2.94 6.88 13.56
N SER A 59 2.23 7.99 13.44
CA SER A 59 0.76 8.07 13.56
C SER A 59 -0.01 7.43 12.42
N ILE A 60 0.63 7.21 11.25
CA ILE A 60 -0.08 6.67 10.09
C ILE A 60 -0.26 5.16 10.11
N TRP A 61 0.53 4.44 10.91
CA TRP A 61 0.52 2.97 10.93
C TRP A 61 -0.79 2.41 11.45
N ARG A 62 -1.29 1.37 10.80
CA ARG A 62 -2.58 0.74 11.13
C ARG A 62 -2.49 -0.31 12.23
N GLY A 63 -1.28 -0.77 12.55
CA GLY A 63 -1.05 -1.83 13.52
C GLY A 63 -1.55 -3.21 13.05
N THR A 64 -1.66 -3.42 11.73
CA THR A 64 -2.14 -4.67 11.14
C THR A 64 -1.30 -5.87 11.58
N GLU A 65 -0.01 -5.67 11.80
CA GLU A 65 0.91 -6.70 12.29
C GLU A 65 0.51 -7.24 13.67
N LYS A 66 -0.18 -6.44 14.50
CA LYS A 66 -0.66 -6.84 15.83
C LYS A 66 -1.83 -7.82 15.79
N LEU A 67 -2.42 -8.01 14.61
CA LEU A 67 -3.52 -8.96 14.39
C LEU A 67 -3.03 -10.40 14.16
N GLY A 68 -1.74 -10.69 14.33
CA GLY A 68 -1.16 -12.01 14.06
C GLY A 68 -1.26 -12.39 12.58
N VAL A 69 -1.13 -11.42 11.67
CA VAL A 69 -1.12 -11.65 10.23
C VAL A 69 0.31 -11.74 9.70
N GLU A 70 0.52 -12.54 8.68
CA GLU A 70 1.80 -12.64 8.00
C GLU A 70 1.87 -11.57 6.90
N LEU A 71 2.81 -10.62 7.03
CA LEU A 71 3.04 -9.57 6.04
C LEU A 71 4.23 -9.94 5.13
N ARG A 72 3.96 -10.09 3.84
CA ARG A 72 4.97 -10.28 2.77
C ARG A 72 5.19 -8.94 2.07
N LEU A 73 6.05 -8.12 2.65
CA LEU A 73 6.36 -6.78 2.19
C LEU A 73 7.35 -6.79 1.01
N GLY A 74 7.25 -5.79 0.12
CA GLY A 74 8.09 -5.66 -1.05
C GLY A 74 7.95 -6.83 -2.03
N ARG A 75 6.76 -7.41 -2.13
CA ARG A 75 6.42 -8.54 -3.01
C ARG A 75 5.18 -8.19 -3.84
N ARG A 76 5.26 -8.41 -5.12
CA ARG A 76 4.16 -8.18 -6.06
C ARG A 76 3.64 -9.50 -6.57
N ILE A 77 2.35 -9.76 -6.45
CA ILE A 77 1.74 -10.89 -7.16
C ILE A 77 1.83 -10.62 -8.67
N ALA A 78 2.53 -11.50 -9.37
CA ALA A 78 2.77 -11.43 -10.81
C ALA A 78 1.75 -12.23 -11.60
N THR A 79 1.36 -13.42 -11.08
CA THR A 79 0.37 -14.28 -11.73
C THR A 79 -0.65 -14.81 -10.74
N LEU A 80 -1.85 -15.06 -11.23
CA LEU A 80 -2.96 -15.62 -10.48
C LEU A 80 -3.59 -16.75 -11.29
N ASP A 81 -3.74 -17.92 -10.68
CA ASP A 81 -4.53 -19.04 -11.17
C ASP A 81 -5.70 -19.30 -10.21
N PRO A 82 -6.88 -18.72 -10.50
CA PRO A 82 -8.05 -18.88 -9.65
C PRO A 82 -8.58 -20.31 -9.62
N ALA A 83 -8.40 -21.08 -10.71
CA ALA A 83 -8.89 -22.45 -10.79
C ALA A 83 -8.08 -23.40 -9.89
N ALA A 84 -6.77 -23.16 -9.81
CA ALA A 84 -5.88 -23.91 -8.94
C ALA A 84 -5.77 -23.30 -7.53
N HIS A 85 -6.44 -22.19 -7.23
CA HIS A 85 -6.31 -21.43 -5.99
C HIS A 85 -4.85 -21.09 -5.67
N ARG A 86 -4.11 -20.56 -6.66
CA ARG A 86 -2.69 -20.21 -6.53
C ARG A 86 -2.40 -18.80 -7.02
N ALA A 87 -1.49 -18.15 -6.31
CA ALA A 87 -0.89 -16.88 -6.73
C ALA A 87 0.63 -17.01 -6.68
N THR A 88 1.34 -16.39 -7.61
CA THR A 88 2.81 -16.40 -7.63
C THR A 88 3.32 -14.96 -7.60
N ASP A 89 4.29 -14.69 -6.73
CA ASP A 89 4.89 -13.37 -6.65
C ASP A 89 6.03 -13.18 -7.66
N ASP A 90 6.55 -11.96 -7.72
CA ASP A 90 7.62 -11.52 -8.61
C ASP A 90 9.00 -12.14 -8.29
N ARG A 91 9.09 -12.93 -7.22
CA ARG A 91 10.29 -13.73 -6.87
C ARG A 91 10.07 -15.23 -7.02
N GLY A 92 8.93 -15.62 -7.58
CA GLY A 92 8.60 -17.02 -7.86
C GLY A 92 8.05 -17.79 -6.67
N GLU A 93 7.73 -17.14 -5.54
CA GLU A 93 7.08 -17.80 -4.43
C GLU A 93 5.60 -18.04 -4.74
N VAL A 94 5.13 -19.27 -4.51
CA VAL A 94 3.75 -19.71 -4.77
C VAL A 94 2.96 -19.72 -3.47
N TYR A 95 1.83 -19.05 -3.48
CA TYR A 95 0.83 -18.99 -2.40
C TYR A 95 -0.38 -19.81 -2.81
N ALA A 96 -0.64 -20.90 -2.10
CA ALA A 96 -1.90 -21.65 -2.21
C ALA A 96 -2.88 -21.11 -1.16
N TYR A 97 -4.12 -20.86 -1.56
CA TYR A 97 -5.13 -20.23 -0.71
C TYR A 97 -6.48 -20.91 -0.80
N GLU A 98 -7.30 -20.76 0.23
CA GLU A 98 -8.71 -21.14 0.19
C GLU A 98 -9.57 -19.97 -0.27
N ARG A 99 -9.27 -18.76 0.24
CA ARG A 99 -9.99 -17.52 -0.07
C ARG A 99 -9.01 -16.42 -0.43
N LEU A 100 -9.34 -15.68 -1.48
CA LEU A 100 -8.53 -14.58 -2.01
C LEU A 100 -9.30 -13.27 -1.96
N LEU A 101 -8.63 -12.22 -1.45
CA LEU A 101 -9.07 -10.84 -1.61
C LEU A 101 -8.06 -10.07 -2.45
N LEU A 102 -8.53 -9.45 -3.54
CA LEU A 102 -7.77 -8.50 -4.33
C LEU A 102 -8.02 -7.08 -3.79
N ALA A 103 -7.08 -6.57 -2.99
CA ALA A 103 -7.10 -5.24 -2.37
C ALA A 103 -6.01 -4.33 -2.96
N THR A 104 -5.78 -4.43 -4.27
CA THR A 104 -4.64 -3.83 -4.98
C THR A 104 -4.72 -2.31 -5.13
N GLY A 105 -5.88 -1.71 -4.86
CA GLY A 105 -6.10 -0.27 -4.98
C GLY A 105 -6.01 0.21 -6.43
N GLY A 106 -5.50 1.43 -6.64
CA GLY A 106 -5.33 2.04 -7.96
C GLY A 106 -3.89 2.54 -8.16
N ARG A 107 -3.56 2.92 -9.39
CA ARG A 107 -2.30 3.59 -9.75
C ARG A 107 -2.59 5.00 -10.26
N PRO A 108 -1.73 5.97 -10.00
CA PRO A 108 -1.83 7.27 -10.64
C PRO A 108 -1.76 7.12 -12.17
N ARG A 109 -2.58 7.90 -12.88
CA ARG A 109 -2.47 7.98 -14.34
C ARG A 109 -1.15 8.66 -14.69
N ARG A 110 -0.34 8.01 -15.50
CA ARG A 110 0.92 8.58 -15.95
C ARG A 110 0.71 9.49 -17.16
N LEU A 111 1.45 10.59 -17.18
CA LEU A 111 1.51 11.50 -18.31
C LEU A 111 2.47 10.95 -19.38
N PRO A 112 2.30 11.33 -20.66
CA PRO A 112 3.20 10.89 -21.73
C PRO A 112 4.55 11.65 -21.76
N PHE A 113 4.83 12.45 -20.73
CA PHE A 113 6.04 13.24 -20.56
C PHE A 113 6.50 13.24 -19.11
N GLY A 114 7.73 13.74 -18.86
CA GLY A 114 8.30 13.94 -17.54
C GLY A 114 8.87 12.67 -16.89
N ALA A 115 8.69 11.51 -17.48
CA ALA A 115 9.29 10.23 -17.05
C ALA A 115 9.44 10.11 -15.52
N ASP A 116 10.67 9.95 -15.01
CA ASP A 116 10.95 9.79 -13.59
C ASP A 116 11.13 11.12 -12.83
N GLU A 117 11.07 12.25 -13.52
CA GLU A 117 11.12 13.59 -12.89
C GLU A 117 9.78 13.94 -12.21
N VAL A 118 8.66 13.37 -12.70
CA VAL A 118 7.34 13.61 -12.15
C VAL A 118 7.11 12.73 -10.92
N ILE A 119 6.77 13.36 -9.79
CA ILE A 119 6.30 12.65 -8.59
C ILE A 119 4.80 12.41 -8.73
N TYR A 120 4.41 11.16 -8.94
CA TYR A 120 3.02 10.73 -8.95
C TYR A 120 2.56 10.42 -7.52
N TYR A 121 2.17 11.46 -6.81
CA TYR A 121 1.96 11.45 -5.37
C TYR A 121 0.86 10.48 -4.91
N ARG A 122 1.25 9.39 -4.24
CA ARG A 122 0.34 8.37 -3.73
C ARG A 122 0.87 7.58 -2.53
N THR A 123 2.16 7.33 -2.48
CA THR A 123 2.79 6.42 -1.50
C THR A 123 3.57 7.20 -0.43
N LEU A 124 3.96 6.51 0.64
CA LEU A 124 4.83 7.07 1.66
C LEU A 124 6.19 7.50 1.08
N ASP A 125 6.72 6.74 0.10
CA ASP A 125 7.96 7.12 -0.57
C ASP A 125 7.81 8.40 -1.38
N ASP A 126 6.66 8.61 -2.04
CA ASP A 126 6.37 9.87 -2.75
C ASP A 126 6.31 11.05 -1.78
N TYR A 127 5.69 10.87 -0.61
CA TYR A 127 5.68 11.87 0.46
C TYR A 127 7.11 12.21 0.91
N ARG A 128 7.91 11.20 1.25
CA ARG A 128 9.29 11.41 1.71
C ARG A 128 10.16 12.10 0.67
N ARG A 129 10.02 11.69 -0.62
CA ARG A 129 10.72 12.33 -1.73
C ARG A 129 10.32 13.81 -1.86
N LEU A 130 9.04 14.12 -1.85
CA LEU A 130 8.56 15.49 -1.95
C LEU A 130 8.97 16.32 -0.73
N ARG A 131 8.88 15.75 0.47
CA ARG A 131 9.27 16.41 1.72
C ARG A 131 10.77 16.78 1.73
N ALA A 132 11.63 15.88 1.25
CA ALA A 132 13.06 16.14 1.14
C ALA A 132 13.37 17.29 0.16
N LEU A 133 12.68 17.32 -0.99
CA LEU A 133 12.82 18.40 -1.96
C LEU A 133 12.31 19.75 -1.40
N ALA A 134 11.20 19.74 -0.67
CA ALA A 134 10.66 20.93 -0.02
C ALA A 134 11.63 21.47 1.04
N ALA A 135 12.26 20.60 1.83
CA ALA A 135 13.27 20.99 2.80
C ALA A 135 14.55 21.57 2.15
N ALA A 136 14.82 21.23 0.90
CA ALA A 136 15.90 21.82 0.08
C ALA A 136 15.45 23.07 -0.70
N GLU A 137 14.32 23.64 -0.37
CA GLU A 137 13.75 24.85 -1.00
C GLU A 137 13.56 24.73 -2.52
N ALA A 138 13.33 23.54 -3.03
CA ALA A 138 13.09 23.31 -4.45
C ALA A 138 11.75 23.95 -4.89
N ARG A 139 11.74 24.47 -6.12
CA ARG A 139 10.52 24.99 -6.73
C ARG A 139 9.71 23.85 -7.36
N PHE A 140 8.40 23.87 -7.18
CA PHE A 140 7.49 22.86 -7.67
C PHE A 140 6.48 23.42 -8.66
N VAL A 141 6.09 22.59 -9.60
CA VAL A 141 4.93 22.79 -10.45
C VAL A 141 3.93 21.67 -10.18
N GLY A 142 2.74 22.00 -9.68
CA GLY A 142 1.65 21.05 -9.49
C GLY A 142 0.87 20.86 -10.78
N ILE A 143 0.73 19.61 -11.23
CA ILE A 143 -0.11 19.27 -12.40
C ILE A 143 -1.37 18.55 -11.90
N GLY A 144 -2.52 19.23 -11.99
CA GLY A 144 -3.81 18.73 -11.55
C GLY A 144 -4.35 19.48 -10.33
N GLY A 145 -5.60 19.91 -10.41
CA GLY A 145 -6.32 20.69 -9.37
C GLY A 145 -7.26 19.81 -8.52
N GLY A 146 -7.00 18.52 -8.37
CA GLY A 146 -7.77 17.65 -7.46
C GLY A 146 -7.38 17.86 -5.99
N PHE A 147 -8.08 17.16 -5.07
CA PHE A 147 -7.87 17.30 -3.62
C PHE A 147 -6.40 17.23 -3.20
N ILE A 148 -5.67 16.20 -3.62
CA ILE A 148 -4.26 16.02 -3.26
C ILE A 148 -3.40 17.18 -3.78
N GLY A 149 -3.60 17.60 -5.05
CA GLY A 149 -2.85 18.70 -5.63
C GLY A 149 -3.08 20.02 -4.89
N SER A 150 -4.32 20.30 -4.53
CA SER A 150 -4.68 21.50 -3.76
C SER A 150 -4.14 21.46 -2.33
N GLU A 151 -4.19 20.30 -1.66
CA GLU A 151 -3.67 20.11 -0.30
C GLU A 151 -2.14 20.26 -0.22
N ILE A 152 -1.42 19.80 -1.25
CA ILE A 152 0.04 19.90 -1.31
C ILE A 152 0.48 21.32 -1.69
N ALA A 153 -0.32 22.05 -2.44
CA ALA A 153 -0.01 23.43 -2.86
C ALA A 153 -0.31 24.50 -1.79
N ALA A 154 -1.10 24.15 -0.77
CA ALA A 154 -1.48 25.05 0.33
C ALA A 154 -0.41 25.10 1.42
#